data_685746a6652485b59d5ee5e7e786bc9a
#
_entry.id   685746a6652485b59d5ee5e7e786bc9a
#
_cell.length_a   1.000
_cell.length_b   1.000
_cell.length_c   1.000
_cell.angle_alpha   90.00
_cell.angle_beta   90.00
_cell.angle_gamma   90.00
#
_symmetry.space_group_name_H-M   'P 1'
#
loop_
_entity.id
_entity.type
_entity.pdbx_description
1 polymer ?
#
loop_
_entity_poly.entity_id
_entity_poly.type
_entity_poly.pdbx_seq_one_letter_code
_entity_poly.pdbx_strand_id
1 'polypeptide(L)'
;MTTIVSDSGMIRYKIITAEWLIYSHRNPPFWAFEKGIYLEKFDSLFHVDASIKADTAYYYEPKKLWELRGNVHIQSQRGDKFDTELMFWDQDKEKIYSDKFIRIEQVDKVLTGYGFESNQQMTEYQIYNNTGIFTVEDNAVQADSTQTSK
;
A
#
# COMPACT_ATOMS: atom_id res chain seq x y z
N MET A 1 10.05 -15.41 8.57
CA MET A 1 8.75 -16.02 8.89
C MET A 1 7.77 -15.72 7.78
N THR A 2 7.08 -16.72 7.30
CA THR A 2 6.10 -16.58 6.22
C THR A 2 4.82 -17.26 6.63
N THR A 3 3.70 -16.54 6.55
CA THR A 3 2.40 -17.07 6.98
C THR A 3 1.32 -16.69 5.96
N ILE A 4 0.47 -17.64 5.62
CA ILE A 4 -0.70 -17.40 4.78
C ILE A 4 -1.89 -17.17 5.70
N VAL A 5 -2.61 -16.08 5.47
CA VAL A 5 -3.77 -15.73 6.28
C VAL A 5 -5.02 -15.79 5.40
N SER A 6 -6.08 -16.41 5.94
CA SER A 6 -7.36 -16.53 5.27
C SER A 6 -8.42 -15.91 6.17
N ASP A 7 -9.18 -14.99 5.63
CA ASP A 7 -10.24 -14.31 6.37
C ASP A 7 -11.57 -14.69 5.75
N SER A 8 -12.40 -15.40 6.52
CA SER A 8 -13.72 -15.85 6.07
C SER A 8 -13.64 -16.67 4.78
N GLY A 9 -12.50 -17.26 4.51
CA GLY A 9 -12.29 -18.06 3.32
C GLY A 9 -12.22 -17.28 2.02
N MET A 10 -12.36 -15.97 2.08
CA MET A 10 -12.44 -15.15 0.87
C MET A 10 -11.20 -14.33 0.62
N ILE A 11 -10.70 -13.67 1.66
CA ILE A 11 -9.51 -12.81 1.51
C ILE A 11 -8.30 -13.59 1.98
N ARG A 12 -7.28 -13.63 1.13
CA ARG A 12 -6.04 -14.32 1.45
C ARG A 12 -4.87 -13.42 1.18
N TYR A 13 -3.94 -13.44 2.10
CA TYR A 13 -2.71 -12.71 1.93
C TYR A 13 -1.59 -13.44 2.63
N LYS A 14 -0.37 -13.15 2.21
CA LYS A 14 0.84 -13.74 2.76
C LYS A 14 1.61 -12.66 3.50
N ILE A 15 2.05 -12.98 4.71
CA ILE A 15 2.86 -12.10 5.53
C ILE A 15 4.27 -12.66 5.56
N ILE A 16 5.25 -11.83 5.21
CA ILE A 16 6.66 -12.15 5.34
C ILE A 16 7.27 -11.10 6.24
N THR A 17 7.81 -11.52 7.38
CA THR A 17 8.34 -10.59 8.37
C THR A 17 9.41 -11.28 9.21
N ALA A 18 10.30 -10.47 9.78
CA ALA A 18 11.31 -10.96 10.70
C ALA A 18 10.75 -11.16 12.10
N GLU A 19 9.74 -10.38 12.48
CA GLU A 19 9.21 -10.43 13.84
C GLU A 19 7.71 -10.13 13.79
N TRP A 20 6.94 -10.89 14.53
CA TRP A 20 5.49 -10.73 14.62
C TRP A 20 5.11 -10.85 16.08
N LEU A 21 4.71 -9.73 16.69
CA LEU A 21 4.30 -9.68 18.08
C LEU A 21 2.78 -9.59 18.16
N ILE A 22 2.18 -10.37 19.04
CA ILE A 22 0.74 -10.40 19.20
C ILE A 22 0.40 -9.89 20.58
N TYR A 23 -0.35 -8.80 20.67
CA TYR A 23 -0.77 -8.17 21.91
C TYR A 23 -2.25 -8.44 22.14
N SER A 24 -2.56 -9.66 22.57
CA SER A 24 -3.96 -10.08 22.77
C SER A 24 -4.59 -9.49 24.03
N HIS A 25 -3.79 -9.03 24.96
CA HIS A 25 -4.30 -8.48 26.23
C HIS A 25 -4.48 -6.97 26.19
N ARG A 26 -4.12 -6.34 25.10
CA ARG A 26 -4.32 -4.89 24.95
C ARG A 26 -5.74 -4.61 24.51
N ASN A 27 -6.16 -3.36 24.68
CA ASN A 27 -7.49 -2.92 24.31
C ASN A 27 -7.35 -1.70 23.40
N PRO A 28 -7.53 -1.84 22.09
CA PRO A 28 -7.88 -3.09 21.37
C PRO A 28 -6.69 -4.03 21.21
N PRO A 29 -6.93 -5.32 21.00
CA PRO A 29 -5.84 -6.24 20.69
C PRO A 29 -5.27 -5.96 19.30
N PHE A 30 -3.97 -6.16 19.14
CA PHE A 30 -3.34 -5.87 17.86
C PHE A 30 -2.08 -6.71 17.65
N TRP A 31 -1.65 -6.80 16.40
CA TRP A 31 -0.37 -7.38 16.02
C TRP A 31 0.59 -6.24 15.68
N ALA A 32 1.88 -6.43 15.98
CA ALA A 32 2.93 -5.46 15.67
C ALA A 32 4.04 -6.11 14.88
N PHE A 33 4.46 -5.42 13.83
CA PHE A 33 5.53 -5.85 12.94
C PHE A 33 6.53 -4.71 12.85
N GLU A 34 7.44 -4.64 13.82
CA GLU A 34 8.30 -3.47 13.97
C GLU A 34 9.65 -3.60 13.30
N LYS A 35 9.92 -4.76 12.71
CA LYS A 35 11.18 -5.01 12.00
C LYS A 35 10.98 -5.20 10.50
N GLY A 36 9.93 -4.58 9.97
CA GLY A 36 9.62 -4.67 8.56
C GLY A 36 8.59 -5.72 8.24
N ILE A 37 7.86 -5.49 7.17
CA ILE A 37 6.83 -6.42 6.72
C ILE A 37 6.72 -6.35 5.20
N TYR A 38 6.40 -7.49 4.61
CA TYR A 38 6.03 -7.60 3.21
C TYR A 38 4.75 -8.40 3.13
N LEU A 39 3.74 -7.83 2.51
CA LEU A 39 2.43 -8.44 2.35
C LEU A 39 2.16 -8.67 0.87
N GLU A 40 1.64 -9.85 0.54
CA GLU A 40 1.10 -10.12 -0.79
C GLU A 40 -0.37 -10.46 -0.62
N LYS A 41 -1.24 -9.70 -1.29
CA LYS A 41 -2.66 -9.93 -1.28
C LYS A 41 -3.02 -10.70 -2.54
N PHE A 42 -3.86 -11.73 -2.42
CA PHE A 42 -4.23 -12.60 -3.53
C PHE A 42 -5.68 -12.39 -3.93
N ASP A 43 -5.94 -12.56 -5.22
CA ASP A 43 -7.32 -12.60 -5.71
C ASP A 43 -7.90 -14.02 -5.51
N SER A 44 -9.12 -14.23 -5.99
CA SER A 44 -9.81 -15.52 -5.80
C SER A 44 -9.11 -16.68 -6.53
N LEU A 45 -8.24 -16.36 -7.49
CA LEU A 45 -7.49 -17.38 -8.26
C LEU A 45 -6.06 -17.52 -7.77
N PHE A 46 -5.73 -16.93 -6.62
CA PHE A 46 -4.38 -16.95 -6.03
C PHE A 46 -3.32 -16.22 -6.85
N HIS A 47 -3.74 -15.28 -7.68
CA HIS A 47 -2.79 -14.37 -8.31
C HIS A 47 -2.50 -13.22 -7.35
N VAL A 48 -1.28 -12.70 -7.37
CA VAL A 48 -0.93 -11.56 -6.54
C VAL A 48 -1.65 -10.33 -7.06
N ASP A 49 -2.57 -9.81 -6.25
CA ASP A 49 -3.38 -8.65 -6.56
C ASP A 49 -2.61 -7.37 -6.29
N ALA A 50 -1.90 -7.37 -5.16
CA ALA A 50 -1.09 -6.24 -4.75
C ALA A 50 -0.03 -6.72 -3.78
N SER A 51 1.11 -6.03 -3.76
CA SER A 51 2.13 -6.26 -2.76
C SER A 51 2.35 -4.97 -1.99
N ILE A 52 2.64 -5.10 -0.69
CA ILE A 52 2.81 -3.96 0.21
C ILE A 52 4.05 -4.21 1.06
N LYS A 53 4.93 -3.21 1.12
CA LYS A 53 6.13 -3.27 1.94
C LYS A 53 6.17 -2.04 2.83
N ALA A 54 6.57 -2.21 4.08
CA ALA A 54 6.68 -1.10 5.03
C ALA A 54 7.74 -1.41 6.07
N ASP A 55 8.27 -0.36 6.70
CA ASP A 55 9.25 -0.53 7.78
C ASP A 55 8.59 -1.05 9.04
N THR A 56 7.34 -0.64 9.28
CA THR A 56 6.59 -0.99 10.48
C THR A 56 5.12 -1.16 10.11
N ALA A 57 4.45 -2.08 10.76
CA ALA A 57 3.03 -2.27 10.54
C ALA A 57 2.33 -2.70 11.82
N TYR A 58 1.06 -2.34 11.91
CA TYR A 58 0.19 -2.75 13.01
C TYR A 58 -1.14 -3.22 12.43
N TYR A 59 -1.66 -4.29 12.98
CA TYR A 59 -2.96 -4.80 12.58
C TYR A 59 -3.89 -4.81 13.79
N TYR A 60 -4.94 -4.02 13.73
CA TYR A 60 -5.92 -3.90 14.81
C TYR A 60 -7.06 -4.89 14.54
N GLU A 61 -7.07 -5.98 15.31
CA GLU A 61 -7.93 -7.12 15.02
C GLU A 61 -9.43 -6.80 15.00
N PRO A 62 -9.97 -6.06 15.97
CA PRO A 62 -11.42 -5.80 15.97
C PRO A 62 -11.88 -4.99 14.77
N LYS A 63 -11.03 -4.14 14.26
CA LYS A 63 -11.37 -3.25 13.14
C LYS A 63 -10.95 -3.82 11.80
N LYS A 64 -10.18 -4.90 11.81
CA LYS A 64 -9.56 -5.46 10.59
C LYS A 64 -8.84 -4.37 9.81
N LEU A 65 -8.08 -3.56 10.53
CA LEU A 65 -7.41 -2.39 9.99
C LEU A 65 -5.90 -2.55 10.09
N TRP A 66 -5.23 -2.45 8.94
CA TRP A 66 -3.78 -2.39 8.86
C TRP A 66 -3.33 -0.95 8.85
N GLU A 67 -2.31 -0.65 9.64
CA GLU A 67 -1.63 0.64 9.61
C GLU A 67 -0.18 0.37 9.26
N LEU A 68 0.28 0.94 8.13
CA LEU A 68 1.63 0.71 7.62
C LEU A 68 2.39 2.02 7.65
N ARG A 69 3.60 1.99 8.20
CA ARG A 69 4.39 3.20 8.45
C ARG A 69 5.81 3.03 7.98
N GLY A 70 6.34 4.09 7.40
CA GLY A 70 7.75 4.19 7.03
C GLY A 70 8.04 3.47 5.73
N ASN A 71 8.41 4.24 4.70
CA ASN A 71 8.78 3.72 3.39
C ASN A 71 7.75 2.71 2.88
N VAL A 72 6.48 3.09 2.93
CA VAL A 72 5.39 2.24 2.47
C VAL A 72 5.43 2.21 0.95
N HIS A 73 5.46 1.01 0.40
CA HIS A 73 5.65 0.79 -1.02
C HIS A 73 4.63 -0.24 -1.47
N ILE A 74 3.77 0.15 -2.37
CA ILE A 74 2.71 -0.73 -2.87
C ILE A 74 2.87 -0.88 -4.37
N GLN A 75 2.69 -2.10 -4.85
CA GLN A 75 2.68 -2.36 -6.29
C GLN A 75 1.41 -3.12 -6.62
N SER A 76 0.65 -2.61 -7.58
CA SER A 76 -0.57 -3.25 -8.01
C SER A 76 -0.28 -4.34 -9.05
N GLN A 77 -1.29 -5.14 -9.34
CA GLN A 77 -1.16 -6.19 -10.34
C GLN A 77 -0.78 -5.63 -11.72
N ARG A 78 -1.23 -4.41 -12.00
CA ARG A 78 -0.91 -3.74 -13.27
C ARG A 78 0.49 -3.16 -13.32
N GLY A 79 1.18 -3.13 -12.17
CA GLY A 79 2.52 -2.59 -12.09
C GLY A 79 2.59 -1.14 -11.63
N ASP A 80 1.46 -0.50 -11.34
CA ASP A 80 1.47 0.84 -10.75
C ASP A 80 2.13 0.78 -9.38
N LYS A 81 2.96 1.77 -9.06
CA LYS A 81 3.72 1.82 -7.82
C LYS A 81 3.29 3.02 -6.99
N PHE A 82 3.12 2.79 -5.70
CA PHE A 82 2.63 3.80 -4.76
C PHE A 82 3.61 3.91 -3.62
N ASP A 83 4.11 5.12 -3.36
CA ASP A 83 5.08 5.38 -2.29
C ASP A 83 4.53 6.43 -1.35
N THR A 84 4.53 6.12 -0.05
CA THR A 84 4.08 7.05 0.98
C THR A 84 4.72 6.68 2.31
N GLU A 85 4.51 7.51 3.34
CA GLU A 85 5.05 7.24 4.67
C GLU A 85 4.02 6.66 5.62
N LEU A 86 2.75 6.70 5.26
CA LEU A 86 1.67 6.16 6.10
C LEU A 86 0.55 5.69 5.20
N MET A 87 0.04 4.50 5.49
CA MET A 87 -1.02 3.92 4.70
C MET A 87 -1.91 3.07 5.58
N PHE A 88 -3.22 3.13 5.36
CA PHE A 88 -4.19 2.29 6.04
C PHE A 88 -4.87 1.38 5.04
N TRP A 89 -5.07 0.13 5.45
CA TRP A 89 -5.86 -0.83 4.68
C TRP A 89 -6.99 -1.31 5.58
N ASP A 90 -8.19 -0.85 5.28
CA ASP A 90 -9.42 -1.21 6.01
C ASP A 90 -10.07 -2.37 5.29
N GLN A 91 -9.97 -3.56 5.85
CA GLN A 91 -10.47 -4.77 5.19
C GLN A 91 -11.99 -4.82 5.16
N ASP A 92 -12.65 -4.28 6.18
CA ASP A 92 -14.12 -4.25 6.19
C ASP A 92 -14.66 -3.34 5.10
N LYS A 93 -14.03 -2.20 4.87
CA LYS A 93 -14.45 -1.26 3.84
C LYS A 93 -13.83 -1.56 2.49
N GLU A 94 -12.90 -2.51 2.45
CA GLU A 94 -12.18 -2.89 1.23
C GLU A 94 -11.49 -1.70 0.58
N LYS A 95 -10.87 -0.87 1.41
CA LYS A 95 -10.23 0.37 0.97
C LYS A 95 -8.81 0.49 1.50
N ILE A 96 -7.97 1.13 0.69
CA ILE A 96 -6.63 1.53 1.10
C ILE A 96 -6.59 3.04 0.97
N TYR A 97 -6.09 3.74 2.00
CA TYR A 97 -6.11 5.19 2.01
C TYR A 97 -4.97 5.77 2.84
N SER A 98 -4.70 7.04 2.61
CA SER A 98 -3.69 7.80 3.34
C SER A 98 -4.03 9.28 3.25
N ASP A 99 -3.62 10.07 4.26
CA ASP A 99 -3.73 11.52 4.21
C ASP A 99 -2.37 12.19 4.06
N LYS A 100 -1.31 11.41 3.83
CA LYS A 100 0.04 11.92 3.70
C LYS A 100 0.41 12.11 2.24
N PHE A 101 1.61 12.65 2.01
CA PHE A 101 2.14 12.80 0.67
C PHE A 101 2.25 11.43 0.01
N ILE A 102 1.84 11.34 -1.25
CA ILE A 102 1.92 10.11 -2.01
C ILE A 102 2.47 10.38 -3.40
N ARG A 103 3.27 9.44 -3.89
CA ARG A 103 3.79 9.45 -5.24
C ARG A 103 3.29 8.17 -5.91
N ILE A 104 2.61 8.31 -7.04
CA ILE A 104 2.07 7.18 -7.80
C ILE A 104 2.77 7.17 -9.15
N GLU A 105 3.45 6.07 -9.42
CA GLU A 105 4.16 5.89 -10.69
C GLU A 105 3.37 4.93 -11.57
N GLN A 106 2.89 5.44 -12.69
CA GLN A 106 2.24 4.64 -13.71
C GLN A 106 3.20 4.43 -14.87
N VAL A 107 2.77 3.68 -15.87
CA VAL A 107 3.61 3.38 -17.02
C VAL A 107 4.07 4.65 -17.74
N ASP A 108 3.20 5.64 -17.86
CA ASP A 108 3.46 6.82 -18.68
C ASP A 108 3.50 8.13 -17.89
N LYS A 109 3.27 8.08 -16.58
CA LYS A 109 3.25 9.33 -15.81
C LYS A 109 3.46 9.06 -14.33
N VAL A 110 3.80 10.13 -13.62
CA VAL A 110 3.93 10.12 -12.17
C VAL A 110 2.97 11.16 -11.62
N LEU A 111 2.18 10.77 -10.63
CA LEU A 111 1.24 11.65 -9.95
C LEU A 111 1.71 11.84 -8.52
N THR A 112 1.57 13.06 -8.00
CA THR A 112 1.88 13.34 -6.59
C THR A 112 0.75 14.11 -5.97
N GLY A 113 0.61 14.00 -4.66
CA GLY A 113 -0.40 14.75 -3.93
C GLY A 113 -0.42 14.38 -2.47
N TYR A 114 -1.39 14.97 -1.77
CA TYR A 114 -1.61 14.71 -0.35
C TYR A 114 -3.02 14.16 -0.21
N GLY A 115 -3.12 12.93 0.32
CA GLY A 115 -4.41 12.30 0.46
C GLY A 115 -4.73 11.39 -0.71
N PHE A 116 -5.18 10.18 -0.39
CA PHE A 116 -5.31 9.13 -1.38
C PHE A 116 -6.33 8.12 -0.88
N GLU A 117 -7.12 7.60 -1.79
CA GLU A 117 -8.06 6.52 -1.48
C GLU A 117 -8.14 5.59 -2.68
N SER A 118 -8.15 4.28 -2.42
CA SER A 118 -8.19 3.28 -3.47
C SER A 118 -9.04 2.09 -3.04
N ASN A 119 -9.54 1.32 -4.01
CA ASN A 119 -10.05 -0.01 -3.69
C ASN A 119 -8.87 -0.88 -3.24
N GLN A 120 -9.13 -2.03 -2.63
CA GLN A 120 -8.04 -2.84 -2.08
C GLN A 120 -7.22 -3.55 -3.15
N GLN A 121 -7.70 -3.59 -4.39
CA GLN A 121 -6.94 -4.13 -5.53
C GLN A 121 -5.97 -3.10 -6.10
N MET A 122 -6.07 -1.85 -5.68
CA MET A 122 -5.25 -0.75 -6.18
C MET A 122 -5.43 -0.51 -7.68
N THR A 123 -6.63 -0.75 -8.17
CA THR A 123 -6.95 -0.57 -9.59
C THR A 123 -7.73 0.71 -9.86
N GLU A 124 -8.46 1.20 -8.85
CA GLU A 124 -9.23 2.45 -8.95
C GLU A 124 -8.88 3.31 -7.75
N TYR A 125 -8.32 4.48 -7.99
CA TYR A 125 -7.83 5.33 -6.92
C TYR A 125 -7.99 6.80 -7.26
N GLN A 126 -7.88 7.64 -6.22
CA GLN A 126 -8.11 9.07 -6.31
C GLN A 126 -7.13 9.79 -5.39
N ILE A 127 -6.55 10.86 -5.90
CA ILE A 127 -5.68 11.74 -5.12
C ILE A 127 -6.47 12.99 -4.81
N TYR A 128 -6.51 13.39 -3.52
CA TYR A 128 -7.37 14.51 -3.12
C TYR A 128 -6.74 15.87 -3.30
N ASN A 129 -5.45 16.01 -3.01
CA ASN A 129 -4.75 17.28 -3.14
C ASN A 129 -3.61 17.09 -4.11
N ASN A 130 -3.94 17.07 -5.38
CA ASN A 130 -2.97 16.79 -6.43
C ASN A 130 -1.95 17.92 -6.50
N THR A 131 -0.66 17.60 -6.38
CA THR A 131 0.42 18.58 -6.43
C THR A 131 1.23 18.50 -7.71
N GLY A 132 1.07 17.46 -8.50
CA GLY A 132 1.82 17.36 -9.73
C GLY A 132 1.43 16.15 -10.56
N ILE A 133 1.55 16.32 -11.88
CA ILE A 133 1.40 15.25 -12.84
C ILE A 133 2.57 15.37 -13.79
N PHE A 134 3.38 14.32 -13.88
CA PHE A 134 4.58 14.32 -14.72
C PHE A 134 4.47 13.20 -15.74
N THR A 135 4.62 13.54 -17.02
CA THR A 135 4.64 12.55 -18.08
C THR A 135 6.05 11.96 -18.18
N VAL A 136 6.13 10.66 -18.23
CA VAL A 136 7.41 9.96 -18.40
C VAL A 136 7.54 9.55 -19.84
N GLU A 137 8.61 10.03 -20.49
CA GLU A 137 8.91 9.68 -21.87
C GLU A 137 9.92 8.56 -21.89
N ASP A 138 9.96 7.84 -22.98
CA ASP A 138 10.91 6.75 -23.14
C ASP A 138 12.34 7.22 -23.00
N ASN A 139 12.62 8.41 -23.47
CA ASN A 139 13.95 8.94 -23.41
C ASN A 139 14.26 9.62 -22.12
N ALA A 140 13.34 9.76 -21.41
CA ALA A 140 13.52 10.35 -20.15
C ALA A 140 14.11 11.71 -20.19
N VAL A 141 14.17 11.99 -21.06
CA VAL A 141 14.74 12.89 -20.98
C VAL A 141 14.29 13.87 -20.52
N GLN A 142 14.13 13.48 -20.66
CA GLN A 142 13.83 13.92 -20.28
C GLN A 142 13.76 14.59 -19.39
N ALA A 143 14.25 14.67 -19.36
CA ALA A 143 14.19 15.14 -18.34
C ALA A 143 14.00 16.50 -18.17
N ASP A 144 14.17 16.67 -18.81
CA ASP A 144 13.98 17.59 -18.50
C ASP A 144 13.16 18.36 -18.39
N SER A 145 13.04 18.05 -18.84
CA SER A 145 12.28 18.43 -18.64
C SER A 145 11.63 19.13 -18.15
N THR A 146 11.86 18.72 -18.12
CA THR A 146 11.21 19.03 -17.53
C THR A 146 10.78 19.98 -17.14
N GLN A 147 11.30 19.90 -17.35
CA GLN A 147 10.84 20.42 -16.85
C GLN A 147 10.05 21.16 -16.68
N THR A 148 9.95 20.75 -16.94
CA THR A 148 9.10 21.09 -16.69
C THR A 148 8.38 21.68 -16.28
N SER A 149 8.58 21.61 -16.29
CA SER A 149 7.83 21.79 -15.73
C SER A 149 7.27 22.57 -15.44
N LYS A 150 7.38 22.50 -15.46
CA LYS A 150 6.70 22.96 -15.03
C LYS A 150 6.23 23.30 -14.77
#